data_f2491744ed7395bcacc79a52e5b18002
#
_entry.id   f2491744ed7395bcacc79a52e5b18002
#
_cell.length_a   1.000
_cell.length_b   1.000
_cell.length_c   1.000
_cell.angle_alpha   90.00
_cell.angle_beta   90.00
_cell.angle_gamma   90.00
#
_symmetry.space_group_name_H-M   'P 1'
#
loop_
_entity.id
_entity.type
_entity.pdbx_description
1 polymer ?
#
loop_
_entity_poly.entity_id
_entity_poly.type
_entity_poly.pdbx_seq_one_letter_code
_entity_poly.pdbx_strand_id
1 'polypeptide(L)'
;SVTTGVFGNMKKLKLISLIVMMIASPLYAADNEIYLDQSGTTLNLDIEQLGISNIIGGLNSSAGSLTAFDIDGTTMTIDINMIGNTNKFLGDITADSFTGLYEFTGNSNLFTIQVDPSNTFGADSSNQNIAVTGSSNTFTLNQGTTALAATLDLDWIIQGSNNTVTSNINIDGATNYMDIDGSDNTVNYTGAGVTASAGGYFWLDHTGGQRTFNIQQLSTQDNDWLKVISIGGNAASTVCIIQNDQG
;
A
#
# COMPACT_ATOMS: atom_id res chain seq x y z
N SER A 1 -33.66 -51.69 51.08
CA SER A 1 -33.29 -50.26 51.24
C SER A 1 -31.87 -50.04 50.68
N VAL A 2 -31.73 -49.25 49.69
CA VAL A 2 -30.66 -48.40 49.22
C VAL A 2 -30.75 -48.25 47.71
N THR A 3 -31.34 -47.20 47.26
CA THR A 3 -31.14 -46.70 45.91
C THR A 3 -31.48 -45.20 45.87
N THR A 4 -30.52 -44.36 46.23
CA THR A 4 -30.55 -42.93 45.89
C THR A 4 -29.13 -42.46 45.78
N GLY A 5 -28.67 -42.20 44.59
CA GLY A 5 -27.34 -41.59 44.43
C GLY A 5 -26.68 -41.50 43.07
N VAL A 6 -27.40 -41.68 41.94
CA VAL A 6 -26.70 -41.60 40.61
C VAL A 6 -27.22 -40.49 39.70
N PHE A 7 -28.30 -39.82 40.00
CA PHE A 7 -28.88 -38.83 39.06
C PHE A 7 -28.47 -37.37 39.29
N GLY A 8 -27.64 -37.07 40.29
CA GLY A 8 -27.19 -35.71 40.61
C GLY A 8 -26.04 -35.17 39.72
N ASN A 9 -25.23 -36.02 39.14
CA ASN A 9 -23.98 -35.60 38.49
C ASN A 9 -24.08 -35.30 36.99
N MET A 10 -25.14 -35.79 36.32
CA MET A 10 -25.27 -35.55 34.85
C MET A 10 -25.77 -34.12 34.49
N LYS A 11 -26.52 -33.48 35.39
CA LYS A 11 -27.00 -32.10 35.12
C LYS A 11 -25.88 -31.08 35.29
N LYS A 12 -24.91 -31.30 36.17
CA LYS A 12 -23.77 -30.40 36.36
C LYS A 12 -22.75 -30.49 35.22
N LEU A 13 -22.60 -31.69 34.62
CA LEU A 13 -21.67 -31.87 33.50
C LEU A 13 -22.14 -31.18 32.22
N LYS A 14 -23.47 -31.16 31.96
CA LYS A 14 -24.04 -30.46 30.81
C LYS A 14 -23.92 -28.93 30.91
N LEU A 15 -23.99 -28.40 32.13
CA LEU A 15 -23.87 -26.97 32.35
C LEU A 15 -22.41 -26.46 32.18
N ILE A 16 -21.45 -27.27 32.61
CA ILE A 16 -20.03 -26.96 32.43
C ILE A 16 -19.63 -27.03 30.93
N SER A 17 -20.16 -28.00 30.19
CA SER A 17 -19.93 -28.12 28.75
C SER A 17 -20.53 -26.94 27.96
N LEU A 18 -21.65 -26.42 28.37
CA LEU A 18 -22.28 -25.27 27.74
C LEU A 18 -21.55 -23.97 28.05
N ILE A 19 -21.01 -23.80 29.24
CA ILE A 19 -20.23 -22.64 29.63
C ILE A 19 -18.85 -22.64 28.93
N VAL A 20 -18.22 -23.80 28.77
CA VAL A 20 -16.96 -23.92 28.02
C VAL A 20 -17.18 -23.65 26.53
N MET A 21 -18.33 -23.99 25.96
CA MET A 21 -18.63 -23.68 24.58
C MET A 21 -18.96 -22.20 24.34
N MET A 22 -19.42 -21.47 25.36
CA MET A 22 -19.62 -20.01 25.27
C MET A 22 -18.33 -19.20 25.41
N ILE A 23 -17.28 -19.78 26.00
CA ILE A 23 -15.98 -19.11 26.18
C ILE A 23 -15.05 -19.34 24.95
N ALA A 24 -15.40 -20.31 24.12
CA ALA A 24 -14.66 -20.63 22.90
C ALA A 24 -15.22 -19.92 21.64
N SER A 25 -15.97 -18.85 21.79
CA SER A 25 -16.14 -17.92 20.67
C SER A 25 -14.76 -17.34 20.37
N PRO A 26 -14.24 -17.45 19.15
CA PRO A 26 -13.01 -16.76 18.81
C PRO A 26 -13.28 -15.27 19.06
N LEU A 27 -12.55 -14.71 20.01
CA LEU A 27 -12.39 -13.28 20.12
C LEU A 27 -11.68 -12.87 18.84
N TYR A 28 -12.43 -12.60 17.79
CA TYR A 28 -11.88 -11.82 16.69
C TYR A 28 -11.58 -10.47 17.32
N ALA A 29 -10.31 -10.19 17.50
CA ALA A 29 -9.89 -8.84 17.79
C ALA A 29 -10.39 -8.01 16.62
N ALA A 30 -11.39 -7.18 16.86
CA ALA A 30 -11.82 -6.19 15.90
C ALA A 30 -10.81 -5.05 15.97
N ASP A 31 -10.33 -4.64 14.81
CA ASP A 31 -9.61 -3.40 14.57
C ASP A 31 -8.34 -3.21 15.43
N ASN A 32 -7.20 -3.68 14.95
CA ASN A 32 -5.92 -3.28 15.50
C ASN A 32 -5.51 -1.95 14.88
N GLU A 33 -5.19 -0.98 15.73
CA GLU A 33 -4.77 0.34 15.30
C GLU A 33 -3.33 0.60 15.74
N ILE A 34 -2.48 1.06 14.84
CA ILE A 34 -1.10 1.47 15.11
C ILE A 34 -0.94 2.92 14.67
N TYR A 35 -0.58 3.77 15.61
CA TYR A 35 -0.21 5.16 15.36
C TYR A 35 1.23 5.35 15.81
N LEU A 36 2.08 5.80 14.91
CA LEU A 36 3.51 5.93 15.15
C LEU A 36 3.97 7.31 14.66
N ASP A 37 4.58 8.03 15.56
CA ASP A 37 5.28 9.28 15.31
C ASP A 37 6.73 9.08 15.77
N GLN A 38 7.66 9.05 14.83
CA GLN A 38 9.05 8.72 15.07
C GLN A 38 9.97 9.67 14.32
N SER A 39 10.86 10.30 15.04
CA SER A 39 11.88 11.17 14.48
C SER A 39 13.28 10.72 14.86
N GLY A 40 14.21 10.67 13.90
CA GLY A 40 15.58 10.24 14.12
C GLY A 40 16.38 10.15 12.82
N THR A 41 17.68 9.85 12.92
CA THR A 41 18.53 9.76 11.72
C THR A 41 18.49 8.39 11.05
N THR A 42 18.17 7.34 11.79
CA THR A 42 18.13 5.97 11.26
C THR A 42 17.00 5.21 11.93
N LEU A 43 16.14 4.59 11.15
CA LEU A 43 15.04 3.76 11.63
C LEU A 43 15.05 2.43 10.88
N ASN A 44 14.79 1.35 11.62
CA ASN A 44 14.42 0.06 11.07
C ASN A 44 13.08 -0.32 11.71
N LEU A 45 12.03 -0.35 10.92
CA LEU A 45 10.66 -0.60 11.35
C LEU A 45 10.12 -1.82 10.63
N ASP A 46 9.58 -2.76 11.38
CA ASP A 46 8.92 -3.97 10.90
C ASP A 46 7.56 -4.08 11.60
N ILE A 47 6.48 -4.08 10.83
CA ILE A 47 5.11 -4.20 11.31
C ILE A 47 4.38 -5.29 10.55
N GLU A 48 3.89 -6.29 11.29
CA GLU A 48 2.98 -7.30 10.77
C GLU A 48 1.60 -7.17 11.42
N GLN A 49 0.56 -7.05 10.61
CA GLN A 49 -0.84 -7.04 11.08
C GLN A 49 -1.66 -8.12 10.39
N LEU A 50 -2.27 -8.98 11.19
CA LEU A 50 -3.16 -10.07 10.75
C LEU A 50 -4.59 -9.77 11.19
N GLY A 51 -5.54 -9.91 10.26
CA GLY A 51 -6.96 -9.74 10.59
C GLY A 51 -7.70 -8.84 9.60
N ILE A 52 -8.84 -8.36 10.00
CA ILE A 52 -9.70 -7.50 9.19
C ILE A 52 -9.78 -6.11 9.82
N SER A 53 -9.92 -5.09 8.97
CA SER A 53 -10.08 -3.69 9.40
C SER A 53 -8.93 -3.15 10.24
N ASN A 54 -7.73 -3.68 10.08
CA ASN A 54 -6.54 -3.14 10.75
C ASN A 54 -6.18 -1.77 10.18
N ILE A 55 -5.67 -0.90 11.04
CA ILE A 55 -5.31 0.47 10.66
C ILE A 55 -3.86 0.75 11.08
N ILE A 56 -3.06 1.24 10.16
CA ILE A 56 -1.77 1.85 10.45
C ILE A 56 -1.85 3.31 10.00
N GLY A 57 -1.75 4.23 10.93
CA GLY A 57 -1.86 5.66 10.68
C GLY A 57 -3.26 6.13 10.29
N GLY A 58 -3.42 7.42 10.08
CA GLY A 58 -4.65 8.04 9.60
C GLY A 58 -5.26 9.09 10.52
N LEU A 59 -6.45 9.55 10.18
CA LEU A 59 -7.23 10.50 10.99
C LEU A 59 -7.83 9.80 12.19
N ASN A 60 -7.50 10.23 13.37
CA ASN A 60 -8.26 9.92 14.57
C ASN A 60 -9.58 10.69 14.53
N SER A 61 -10.65 10.02 14.12
CA SER A 61 -11.98 10.63 13.99
C SER A 61 -12.55 11.15 15.30
N SER A 62 -12.06 10.67 16.44
CA SER A 62 -12.57 11.08 17.76
C SER A 62 -11.95 12.37 18.28
N ALA A 63 -10.78 12.76 17.81
CA ALA A 63 -10.06 13.91 18.30
C ALA A 63 -9.79 15.00 17.24
N GLY A 64 -10.14 14.76 15.97
CA GLY A 64 -9.78 15.68 14.88
C GLY A 64 -8.27 15.88 14.71
N SER A 65 -7.48 15.06 15.36
CA SER A 65 -6.02 15.07 15.28
C SER A 65 -5.57 14.06 14.24
N LEU A 66 -4.67 14.50 13.37
CA LEU A 66 -3.90 13.60 12.54
C LEU A 66 -2.94 12.86 13.46
N THR A 67 -3.20 11.61 13.70
CA THR A 67 -2.20 10.72 14.27
C THR A 67 -1.76 9.83 13.15
N ALA A 68 -0.88 10.34 12.38
CA ALA A 68 -0.32 9.68 11.24
C ALA A 68 0.57 8.54 11.69
N PHE A 69 0.86 7.71 10.79
CA PHE A 69 2.15 7.10 10.68
C PHE A 69 3.05 8.22 10.13
N ASP A 70 3.76 8.90 11.01
CA ASP A 70 4.62 10.03 10.69
C ASP A 70 6.06 9.65 11.07
N ILE A 71 6.89 9.49 10.06
CA ILE A 71 8.24 8.96 10.22
C ILE A 71 9.22 9.93 9.59
N ASP A 72 10.06 10.53 10.43
CA ASP A 72 11.08 11.47 10.01
C ASP A 72 12.49 10.91 10.18
N GLY A 73 13.29 10.91 9.13
CA GLY A 73 14.69 10.49 9.23
C GLY A 73 15.45 10.61 7.93
N THR A 74 16.77 10.36 7.97
CA THR A 74 17.61 10.45 6.77
C THR A 74 17.87 9.09 6.13
N THR A 75 17.91 8.01 6.91
CA THR A 75 18.15 6.66 6.38
C THR A 75 17.23 5.68 7.08
N MET A 76 16.29 5.09 6.35
CA MET A 76 15.25 4.27 6.95
C MET A 76 15.00 2.99 6.16
N THR A 77 14.60 1.96 6.89
CA THR A 77 14.00 0.73 6.35
C THR A 77 12.65 0.53 6.99
N ILE A 78 11.63 0.42 6.16
CA ILE A 78 10.23 0.26 6.59
C ILE A 78 9.70 -1.00 5.93
N ASP A 79 9.29 -1.98 6.74
CA ASP A 79 8.69 -3.23 6.31
C ASP A 79 7.29 -3.34 6.92
N ILE A 80 6.28 -3.38 6.06
CA ILE A 80 4.88 -3.44 6.48
C ILE A 80 4.16 -4.57 5.77
N ASN A 81 3.71 -5.53 6.54
CA ASN A 81 2.93 -6.67 6.09
C ASN A 81 1.53 -6.64 6.69
N MET A 82 0.50 -6.48 5.86
CA MET A 82 -0.90 -6.48 6.30
C MET A 82 -1.68 -7.57 5.59
N ILE A 83 -2.16 -8.54 6.36
CA ILE A 83 -2.92 -9.69 5.85
C ILE A 83 -4.36 -9.62 6.35
N GLY A 84 -5.30 -9.55 5.41
CA GLY A 84 -6.74 -9.49 5.69
C GLY A 84 -7.46 -8.49 4.81
N ASN A 85 -8.75 -8.29 5.08
CA ASN A 85 -9.58 -7.42 4.26
C ASN A 85 -9.84 -6.09 4.95
N THR A 86 -10.10 -5.07 4.15
CA THR A 86 -10.48 -3.72 4.62
C THR A 86 -9.44 -3.05 5.51
N ASN A 87 -8.19 -3.45 5.40
CA ASN A 87 -7.09 -2.84 6.12
C ASN A 87 -6.75 -1.46 5.52
N LYS A 88 -6.22 -0.58 6.35
CA LYS A 88 -5.82 0.77 5.94
C LYS A 88 -4.40 1.05 6.38
N PHE A 89 -3.60 1.55 5.45
CA PHE A 89 -2.32 2.16 5.73
C PHE A 89 -2.29 3.58 5.18
N LEU A 90 -2.08 4.54 6.04
CA LEU A 90 -1.98 5.95 5.67
C LEU A 90 -0.68 6.50 6.28
N GLY A 91 0.33 6.67 5.45
CA GLY A 91 1.67 7.00 5.90
C GLY A 91 2.15 8.34 5.35
N ASP A 92 2.89 9.05 6.20
CA ASP A 92 3.71 10.19 5.86
C ASP A 92 5.16 9.84 6.23
N ILE A 93 6.05 9.90 5.26
CA ILE A 93 7.44 9.48 5.41
C ILE A 93 8.31 10.63 4.93
N THR A 94 9.04 11.25 5.84
CA THR A 94 10.02 12.28 5.53
C THR A 94 11.42 11.68 5.58
N ALA A 95 12.00 11.38 4.42
CA ALA A 95 13.28 10.71 4.32
C ALA A 95 14.11 11.21 3.16
N ASP A 96 15.44 11.14 3.29
CA ASP A 96 16.37 11.39 2.21
C ASP A 96 16.71 10.08 1.46
N SER A 97 16.92 9.00 2.20
CA SER A 97 17.18 7.68 1.62
C SER A 97 16.42 6.61 2.39
N PHE A 98 15.52 5.89 1.73
CA PHE A 98 14.80 4.84 2.43
C PHE A 98 14.51 3.62 1.55
N THR A 99 14.33 2.48 2.21
CA THR A 99 13.84 1.25 1.62
C THR A 99 12.47 0.94 2.21
N GLY A 100 11.46 0.85 1.36
CA GLY A 100 10.11 0.47 1.74
C GLY A 100 9.75 -0.91 1.17
N LEU A 101 9.33 -1.82 2.02
CA LEU A 101 8.78 -3.12 1.66
C LEU A 101 7.33 -3.15 2.14
N TYR A 102 6.40 -3.33 1.22
CA TYR A 102 4.98 -3.28 1.54
C TYR A 102 4.27 -4.49 0.94
N GLU A 103 3.74 -5.35 1.80
CA GLU A 103 3.01 -6.53 1.39
C GLU A 103 1.56 -6.46 1.89
N PHE A 104 0.62 -6.48 0.95
CA PHE A 104 -0.82 -6.42 1.24
C PHE A 104 -1.52 -7.64 0.65
N THR A 105 -2.07 -8.47 1.52
CA THR A 105 -2.86 -9.64 1.10
C THR A 105 -4.29 -9.50 1.59
N GLY A 106 -5.25 -9.51 0.65
CA GLY A 106 -6.69 -9.42 0.95
C GLY A 106 -7.42 -8.46 0.04
N ASN A 107 -8.67 -8.20 0.36
CA ASN A 107 -9.53 -7.40 -0.51
C ASN A 107 -9.97 -6.10 0.17
N SER A 108 -10.25 -5.11 -0.67
CA SER A 108 -10.78 -3.81 -0.24
C SER A 108 -9.87 -3.06 0.74
N ASN A 109 -8.56 -3.24 0.61
CA ASN A 109 -7.58 -2.51 1.39
C ASN A 109 -7.36 -1.12 0.79
N LEU A 110 -7.09 -0.15 1.66
CA LEU A 110 -6.75 1.21 1.30
C LEU A 110 -5.32 1.51 1.77
N PHE A 111 -4.50 1.92 0.84
CA PHE A 111 -3.10 2.22 1.07
C PHE A 111 -2.75 3.59 0.50
N THR A 112 -2.18 4.45 1.32
CA THR A 112 -1.72 5.77 0.90
C THR A 112 -0.38 6.05 1.52
N ILE A 113 0.63 6.32 0.70
CA ILE A 113 1.95 6.79 1.11
C ILE A 113 2.18 8.17 0.52
N GLN A 114 2.61 9.09 1.36
CA GLN A 114 3.19 10.37 0.97
C GLN A 114 4.64 10.37 1.41
N VAL A 115 5.54 10.61 0.48
CA VAL A 115 6.97 10.67 0.77
C VAL A 115 7.44 12.11 0.62
N ASP A 116 8.00 12.62 1.69
CA ASP A 116 8.50 13.99 1.88
C ASP A 116 7.55 15.10 1.38
N PRO A 117 6.28 15.12 1.83
CA PRO A 117 5.31 16.09 1.36
C PRO A 117 5.67 17.53 1.74
N SER A 118 6.49 17.72 2.76
CA SER A 118 6.97 19.03 3.23
C SER A 118 8.28 19.48 2.58
N ASN A 119 8.91 18.63 1.76
CA ASN A 119 10.21 18.90 1.15
C ASN A 119 11.32 19.19 2.17
N THR A 120 11.41 18.36 3.19
CA THR A 120 12.44 18.56 4.21
C THR A 120 13.77 17.92 3.81
N PHE A 121 13.73 16.73 3.21
CA PHE A 121 14.94 15.96 2.83
C PHE A 121 15.03 15.65 1.33
N GLY A 122 13.96 15.83 0.56
CA GLY A 122 13.95 15.64 -0.89
C GLY A 122 13.59 14.21 -1.34
N ALA A 123 13.52 13.25 -0.43
CA ALA A 123 13.19 11.84 -0.72
C ALA A 123 14.06 11.18 -1.81
N ASP A 124 15.32 11.61 -1.91
CA ASP A 124 16.27 11.08 -2.89
C ASP A 124 16.67 9.64 -2.59
N SER A 125 17.05 8.89 -3.62
CA SER A 125 17.64 7.55 -3.49
C SER A 125 16.76 6.55 -2.72
N SER A 126 15.46 6.57 -2.92
CA SER A 126 14.55 5.60 -2.30
C SER A 126 14.31 4.38 -3.19
N ASN A 127 14.20 3.23 -2.54
CA ASN A 127 13.79 1.97 -3.16
C ASN A 127 12.52 1.46 -2.49
N GLN A 128 11.46 1.26 -3.25
CA GLN A 128 10.19 0.79 -2.72
C GLN A 128 9.67 -0.41 -3.52
N ASN A 129 9.33 -1.46 -2.82
CA ASN A 129 8.68 -2.65 -3.37
C ASN A 129 7.29 -2.77 -2.77
N ILE A 130 6.28 -2.81 -3.62
CA ILE A 130 4.87 -2.85 -3.23
C ILE A 130 4.21 -4.08 -3.85
N ALA A 131 3.95 -5.08 -3.04
CA ALA A 131 3.32 -6.33 -3.43
C ALA A 131 1.88 -6.40 -2.93
N VAL A 132 0.95 -6.67 -3.83
CA VAL A 132 -0.48 -6.70 -3.54
C VAL A 132 -1.09 -7.98 -4.09
N THR A 133 -1.75 -8.73 -3.23
CA THR A 133 -2.52 -9.91 -3.63
C THR A 133 -3.97 -9.77 -3.17
N GLY A 134 -4.90 -9.68 -4.12
CA GLY A 134 -6.33 -9.55 -3.82
C GLY A 134 -7.04 -8.58 -4.74
N SER A 135 -8.30 -8.33 -4.46
CA SER A 135 -9.15 -7.55 -5.36
C SER A 135 -9.77 -6.33 -4.68
N SER A 136 -10.12 -5.35 -5.50
CA SER A 136 -10.76 -4.10 -5.05
C SER A 136 -9.92 -3.29 -4.06
N ASN A 137 -8.61 -3.38 -4.16
CA ASN A 137 -7.70 -2.59 -3.36
C ASN A 137 -7.43 -1.22 -4.02
N THR A 138 -7.18 -0.21 -3.19
CA THR A 138 -6.84 1.14 -3.66
C THR A 138 -5.48 1.54 -3.09
N PHE A 139 -4.58 1.93 -3.98
CA PHE A 139 -3.21 2.33 -3.65
C PHE A 139 -2.93 3.73 -4.17
N THR A 140 -2.33 4.55 -3.34
CA THR A 140 -1.85 5.88 -3.74
C THR A 140 -0.43 6.07 -3.21
N LEU A 141 0.49 6.39 -4.09
CA LEU A 141 1.83 6.84 -3.77
C LEU A 141 2.04 8.24 -4.33
N ASN A 142 2.45 9.17 -3.47
CA ASN A 142 2.89 10.50 -3.87
C ASN A 142 4.33 10.69 -3.39
N GLN A 143 5.26 10.91 -4.31
CA GLN A 143 6.67 11.11 -3.98
C GLN A 143 7.30 12.16 -4.88
N GLY A 144 7.94 13.15 -4.28
CA GLY A 144 8.56 14.24 -5.01
C GLY A 144 7.58 15.17 -5.72
N THR A 145 6.31 15.18 -5.33
CA THR A 145 5.26 16.00 -5.97
C THR A 145 5.37 17.49 -5.60
N THR A 146 5.99 17.79 -4.47
CA THR A 146 6.20 19.15 -3.96
C THR A 146 7.67 19.54 -3.99
N ALA A 147 8.56 18.58 -4.11
CA ALA A 147 10.00 18.76 -4.12
C ALA A 147 10.67 17.81 -5.11
N LEU A 148 11.90 18.14 -5.43
CA LEU A 148 12.74 17.26 -6.23
C LEU A 148 13.02 15.97 -5.44
N ALA A 149 12.68 14.83 -6.02
CA ALA A 149 13.12 13.53 -5.56
C ALA A 149 13.83 12.84 -6.71
N ALA A 150 15.10 12.51 -6.53
CA ALA A 150 15.92 11.90 -7.57
C ALA A 150 16.22 10.43 -7.26
N THR A 151 16.45 9.65 -8.31
CA THR A 151 16.92 8.26 -8.21
C THR A 151 15.95 7.35 -7.45
N LEU A 152 14.67 7.43 -7.80
CA LEU A 152 13.63 6.55 -7.23
C LEU A 152 13.63 5.21 -7.95
N ASP A 153 13.53 4.12 -7.20
CA ASP A 153 13.35 2.77 -7.73
C ASP A 153 12.06 2.18 -7.13
N LEU A 154 11.04 2.04 -7.97
CA LEU A 154 9.68 1.69 -7.55
C LEU A 154 9.23 0.43 -8.29
N ASP A 155 9.07 -0.66 -7.55
CA ASP A 155 8.58 -1.92 -8.06
C ASP A 155 7.17 -2.22 -7.51
N TRP A 156 6.21 -2.44 -8.40
CA TRP A 156 4.85 -2.82 -8.07
C TRP A 156 4.53 -4.19 -8.62
N ILE A 157 4.05 -5.08 -7.77
CA ILE A 157 3.53 -6.39 -8.16
C ILE A 157 2.08 -6.48 -7.66
N ILE A 158 1.12 -6.49 -8.59
CA ILE A 158 -0.30 -6.46 -8.24
C ILE A 158 -1.00 -7.66 -8.87
N GLN A 159 -1.50 -8.56 -8.03
CA GLN A 159 -2.22 -9.75 -8.43
C GLN A 159 -3.67 -9.70 -7.96
N GLY A 160 -4.61 -9.65 -8.91
CA GLY A 160 -6.04 -9.60 -8.62
C GLY A 160 -6.79 -8.63 -9.51
N SER A 161 -8.07 -8.47 -9.27
CA SER A 161 -8.95 -7.71 -10.14
C SER A 161 -9.59 -6.51 -9.44
N ASN A 162 -10.02 -5.53 -10.22
CA ASN A 162 -10.66 -4.29 -9.73
C ASN A 162 -9.76 -3.47 -8.79
N ASN A 163 -8.46 -3.58 -8.90
CA ASN A 163 -7.55 -2.73 -8.12
C ASN A 163 -7.39 -1.36 -8.79
N THR A 164 -7.23 -0.33 -7.97
CA THR A 164 -6.91 1.02 -8.42
C THR A 164 -5.56 1.43 -7.89
N VAL A 165 -4.64 1.76 -8.79
CA VAL A 165 -3.30 2.24 -8.46
C VAL A 165 -3.17 3.68 -8.93
N THR A 166 -2.74 4.56 -8.05
CA THR A 166 -2.39 5.93 -8.37
C THR A 166 -0.95 6.18 -7.93
N SER A 167 -0.08 6.51 -8.86
CA SER A 167 1.33 6.80 -8.60
C SER A 167 1.67 8.17 -9.18
N ASN A 168 1.95 9.13 -8.32
CA ASN A 168 2.41 10.45 -8.68
C ASN A 168 3.84 10.62 -8.19
N ILE A 169 4.79 10.68 -9.10
CA ILE A 169 6.22 10.72 -8.75
C ILE A 169 6.97 11.81 -9.51
N ASN A 170 8.05 12.28 -8.93
CA ASN A 170 9.07 12.99 -9.69
C ASN A 170 9.90 11.98 -10.48
N ILE A 171 10.15 12.28 -11.77
CA ILE A 171 10.82 11.33 -12.69
C ILE A 171 12.31 11.58 -12.88
N ASP A 172 12.93 12.47 -12.13
CA ASP A 172 14.38 12.73 -12.24
C ASP A 172 15.22 11.49 -11.86
N GLY A 173 15.64 10.73 -12.88
CA GLY A 173 16.34 9.47 -12.71
C GLY A 173 15.49 8.35 -12.08
N ALA A 174 14.19 8.48 -12.09
CA ALA A 174 13.30 7.49 -11.49
C ALA A 174 13.10 6.26 -12.39
N THR A 175 13.07 5.09 -11.78
CA THR A 175 12.59 3.85 -12.41
C THR A 175 11.28 3.45 -11.74
N ASN A 176 10.23 3.29 -12.51
CA ASN A 176 8.95 2.77 -12.01
C ASN A 176 8.52 1.58 -12.89
N TYR A 177 8.53 0.41 -12.27
CA TYR A 177 8.07 -0.82 -12.88
C TYR A 177 6.78 -1.29 -12.22
N MET A 178 5.77 -1.58 -13.04
CA MET A 178 4.49 -2.12 -12.57
C MET A 178 4.17 -3.42 -13.31
N ASP A 179 4.03 -4.50 -12.56
CA ASP A 179 3.54 -5.79 -13.04
C ASP A 179 2.14 -6.05 -12.48
N ILE A 180 1.15 -6.10 -13.35
CA ILE A 180 -0.26 -6.16 -12.95
C ILE A 180 -0.96 -7.34 -13.63
N ASP A 181 -1.30 -8.33 -12.83
CA ASP A 181 -2.04 -9.50 -13.24
C ASP A 181 -3.50 -9.45 -12.78
N GLY A 182 -4.43 -9.46 -13.72
CA GLY A 182 -5.87 -9.50 -13.42
C GLY A 182 -6.70 -8.59 -14.31
N SER A 183 -8.00 -8.57 -14.08
CA SER A 183 -8.95 -7.84 -14.91
C SER A 183 -9.54 -6.64 -14.17
N ASP A 184 -10.04 -5.67 -14.94
CA ASP A 184 -10.71 -4.47 -14.41
C ASP A 184 -9.82 -3.59 -13.51
N ASN A 185 -8.50 -3.71 -13.66
CA ASN A 185 -7.56 -2.87 -12.93
C ASN A 185 -7.47 -1.46 -13.56
N THR A 186 -7.33 -0.46 -12.70
CA THR A 186 -7.12 0.94 -13.10
C THR A 186 -5.75 1.40 -12.65
N VAL A 187 -4.96 1.94 -13.56
CA VAL A 187 -3.67 2.56 -13.28
C VAL A 187 -3.72 4.03 -13.67
N ASN A 188 -3.46 4.89 -12.71
CA ASN A 188 -3.25 6.32 -12.92
C ASN A 188 -1.79 6.62 -12.55
N TYR A 189 -0.96 6.84 -13.54
CA TYR A 189 0.44 7.20 -13.36
C TYR A 189 0.66 8.62 -13.84
N THR A 190 1.30 9.43 -13.00
CA THR A 190 1.79 10.74 -13.35
C THR A 190 3.25 10.86 -12.95
N GLY A 191 4.13 10.81 -13.92
CA GLY A 191 5.54 11.16 -13.76
C GLY A 191 5.74 12.61 -14.21
N ALA A 192 6.23 13.46 -13.33
CA ALA A 192 6.51 14.85 -13.64
C ALA A 192 7.89 15.25 -13.13
N GLY A 193 8.66 15.95 -13.95
CA GLY A 193 9.97 16.49 -13.55
C GLY A 193 9.92 18.02 -13.55
N VAL A 194 10.15 18.62 -12.39
CA VAL A 194 10.15 20.09 -12.27
C VAL A 194 11.49 20.69 -12.73
N THR A 195 12.59 19.98 -12.48
CA THR A 195 13.96 20.35 -12.92
C THR A 195 14.79 19.09 -13.05
N ALA A 196 14.28 18.09 -13.76
CA ALA A 196 14.98 16.82 -13.92
C ALA A 196 16.32 17.00 -14.62
N SER A 197 17.36 16.37 -14.11
CA SER A 197 18.68 16.29 -14.73
C SER A 197 18.93 14.96 -15.45
N ALA A 198 18.05 13.98 -15.24
CA ALA A 198 18.08 12.68 -15.86
C ALA A 198 16.68 12.24 -16.28
N GLY A 199 16.58 11.46 -17.34
CA GLY A 199 15.31 10.91 -17.79
C GLY A 199 14.74 9.87 -16.86
N GLY A 200 13.42 9.76 -16.83
CA GLY A 200 12.70 8.76 -16.06
C GLY A 200 12.28 7.55 -16.88
N TYR A 201 12.20 6.41 -16.24
CA TYR A 201 11.76 5.15 -16.85
C TYR A 201 10.44 4.72 -16.24
N PHE A 202 9.43 4.51 -17.09
CA PHE A 202 8.19 3.87 -16.70
C PHE A 202 7.93 2.62 -17.53
N TRP A 203 7.73 1.51 -16.86
CA TRP A 203 7.38 0.25 -17.51
C TRP A 203 6.15 -0.36 -16.84
N LEU A 204 5.08 -0.51 -17.60
CA LEU A 204 3.89 -1.26 -17.20
C LEU A 204 3.81 -2.56 -18.01
N ASP A 205 3.78 -3.67 -17.30
CA ASP A 205 3.42 -4.99 -17.83
C ASP A 205 2.06 -5.40 -17.24
N HIS A 206 1.14 -5.79 -18.09
CA HIS A 206 -0.20 -6.17 -17.68
C HIS A 206 -0.66 -7.42 -18.39
N THR A 207 -1.13 -8.39 -17.60
CA THR A 207 -1.80 -9.60 -18.11
C THR A 207 -3.21 -9.69 -17.52
N GLY A 208 -4.23 -9.71 -18.39
CA GLY A 208 -5.61 -9.82 -17.91
C GLY A 208 -6.66 -9.35 -18.90
N GLY A 209 -7.86 -9.19 -18.39
CA GLY A 209 -9.02 -8.78 -19.18
C GLY A 209 -9.12 -7.27 -19.38
N GLN A 210 -10.27 -6.71 -19.02
CA GLN A 210 -10.55 -5.28 -19.09
C GLN A 210 -9.60 -4.46 -18.22
N ARG A 211 -9.25 -3.25 -18.64
CA ARG A 211 -8.33 -2.35 -17.94
C ARG A 211 -8.57 -0.88 -18.27
N THR A 212 -8.15 -0.02 -17.35
CA THR A 212 -8.10 1.43 -17.59
C THR A 212 -6.71 1.94 -17.23
N PHE A 213 -5.97 2.47 -18.20
CA PHE A 213 -4.66 3.05 -17.98
C PHE A 213 -4.66 4.51 -18.39
N ASN A 214 -4.36 5.37 -17.42
CA ASN A 214 -4.13 6.80 -17.62
C ASN A 214 -2.67 7.08 -17.25
N ILE A 215 -1.81 7.18 -18.24
CA ILE A 215 -0.36 7.28 -18.06
C ILE A 215 0.10 8.62 -18.60
N GLN A 216 0.69 9.42 -17.74
CA GLN A 216 1.24 10.72 -18.09
C GLN A 216 2.71 10.76 -17.66
N GLN A 217 3.59 10.99 -18.61
CA GLN A 217 4.99 11.26 -18.37
C GLN A 217 5.30 12.65 -18.92
N LEU A 218 5.45 13.58 -18.00
CA LEU A 218 5.55 15.00 -18.27
C LEU A 218 6.94 15.49 -17.84
N SER A 219 7.89 15.48 -18.75
CA SER A 219 9.26 15.90 -18.49
C SER A 219 9.64 17.10 -19.33
N THR A 220 10.66 17.82 -18.88
CA THR A 220 11.35 18.85 -19.64
C THR A 220 12.72 18.38 -20.11
N GLN A 221 13.05 17.10 -19.92
CA GLN A 221 14.37 16.55 -20.20
C GLN A 221 14.32 15.50 -21.31
N ASP A 222 15.40 15.45 -22.07
CA ASP A 222 15.65 14.38 -23.03
C ASP A 222 15.88 13.04 -22.31
N ASN A 223 15.54 11.92 -22.97
CA ASN A 223 15.76 10.54 -22.52
C ASN A 223 14.72 9.95 -21.56
N ASP A 224 13.53 10.46 -21.54
CA ASP A 224 12.42 9.77 -20.90
C ASP A 224 12.00 8.52 -21.67
N TRP A 225 11.78 7.44 -20.96
CA TRP A 225 11.39 6.19 -21.54
C TRP A 225 10.08 5.67 -20.95
N LEU A 226 9.15 5.32 -21.81
CA LEU A 226 7.86 4.78 -21.43
C LEU A 226 7.58 3.51 -22.22
N LYS A 227 7.27 2.42 -21.50
CA LYS A 227 6.87 1.15 -22.09
C LYS A 227 5.60 0.63 -21.45
N VAL A 228 4.64 0.28 -22.28
CA VAL A 228 3.42 -0.39 -21.85
C VAL A 228 3.25 -1.67 -22.66
N ILE A 229 3.23 -2.79 -21.97
CA ILE A 229 2.87 -4.09 -22.53
C ILE A 229 1.54 -4.48 -21.90
N SER A 230 0.59 -4.88 -22.70
CA SER A 230 -0.69 -5.32 -22.19
C SER A 230 -1.22 -6.49 -23.01
N ILE A 231 -1.30 -7.65 -22.35
CA ILE A 231 -1.73 -8.91 -22.94
C ILE A 231 -3.12 -9.26 -22.43
N GLY A 232 -3.99 -9.67 -23.36
CA GLY A 232 -5.39 -9.90 -23.06
C GLY A 232 -6.22 -8.62 -23.23
N GLY A 233 -7.42 -8.64 -22.72
CA GLY A 233 -8.35 -7.54 -22.84
C GLY A 233 -9.59 -7.87 -23.64
N ASN A 234 -10.58 -7.02 -23.50
CA ASN A 234 -11.81 -7.04 -24.25
C ASN A 234 -12.13 -5.64 -24.79
N ALA A 235 -13.26 -5.50 -25.44
CA ALA A 235 -13.66 -4.25 -26.11
C ALA A 235 -13.86 -3.04 -25.17
N ALA A 236 -13.87 -3.24 -23.87
CA ALA A 236 -14.11 -2.17 -22.89
C ALA A 236 -12.82 -1.60 -22.24
N SER A 237 -11.64 -2.01 -22.73
CA SER A 237 -10.38 -1.49 -22.21
C SER A 237 -10.13 -0.05 -22.67
N THR A 238 -9.62 0.80 -21.79
CA THR A 238 -9.22 2.17 -22.07
C THR A 238 -7.73 2.35 -21.78
N VAL A 239 -6.99 2.90 -22.73
CA VAL A 239 -5.58 3.23 -22.56
C VAL A 239 -5.35 4.65 -23.08
N CYS A 240 -4.97 5.54 -22.18
CA CYS A 240 -4.60 6.92 -22.47
C CYS A 240 -3.15 7.12 -22.07
N ILE A 241 -2.29 7.47 -23.01
CA ILE A 241 -0.87 7.70 -22.77
C ILE A 241 -0.53 9.10 -23.28
N ILE A 242 0.06 9.90 -22.41
CA ILE A 242 0.59 11.21 -22.74
C ILE A 242 2.08 11.19 -22.34
N GLN A 243 2.93 11.34 -23.34
CA GLN A 243 4.35 11.60 -23.13
C GLN A 243 4.64 12.96 -23.71
N ASN A 244 5.09 13.88 -22.89
CA ASN A 244 5.42 15.23 -23.30
C ASN A 244 6.87 15.50 -22.91
N ASP A 245 7.70 15.53 -23.90
CA ASP A 245 9.09 15.93 -23.83
C ASP A 245 9.16 17.39 -24.34
N GLN A 246 9.44 18.29 -23.44
CA GLN A 246 9.57 19.73 -23.73
C GLN A 246 11.06 20.11 -23.75
N GLY A 247 11.86 19.37 -24.50
CA GLY A 247 13.27 19.70 -24.76
C GLY A 247 13.46 20.92 -25.64
#